data_a8aee29c3d0aafa60596c384bb3e5fd2
#
_entry.id   a8aee29c3d0aafa60596c384bb3e5fd2
#
_cell.length_a   1.000
_cell.length_b   1.000
_cell.length_c   1.000
_cell.angle_alpha   90.00
_cell.angle_beta   90.00
_cell.angle_gamma   90.00
#
_symmetry.space_group_name_H-M   'P 1'
#
loop_
_entity.id
_entity.type
_entity.pdbx_description
1 polymer ?
#
loop_
_entity_poly.entity_id
_entity_poly.type
_entity_poly.pdbx_seq_one_letter_code
_entity_poly.pdbx_strand_id
1 'polypeptide(L)'
;MLDLSKEQIDQLIELSKEEVAEATSLYQFTKEINEHFDIEKKLSLMTAMWRVAFADGHLDKHEENIIRRVADLLHIRHSEYIRCKATARDAN
;
A
#
# COMPACT_ATOMS: atom_id res chain seq x y z
N MET A 1 11.30 -0.71 -15.88
CA MET A 1 10.04 -0.88 -15.20
C MET A 1 10.16 -0.64 -13.72
N LEU A 2 9.23 0.08 -13.16
CA LEU A 2 9.34 0.49 -11.77
C LEU A 2 8.69 -0.52 -10.83
N ASP A 3 9.51 -1.42 -10.33
CA ASP A 3 9.08 -2.25 -9.23
C ASP A 3 9.56 -1.59 -7.96
N LEU A 4 8.64 -1.31 -7.07
CA LEU A 4 9.01 -0.74 -5.79
C LEU A 4 9.73 -1.79 -4.94
N SER A 5 10.88 -1.43 -4.41
CA SER A 5 11.61 -2.32 -3.52
C SER A 5 10.92 -2.39 -2.17
N LYS A 6 11.29 -3.39 -1.37
CA LYS A 6 10.78 -3.51 -0.01
C LYS A 6 11.08 -2.24 0.79
N GLU A 7 12.27 -1.67 0.59
CA GLU A 7 12.65 -0.45 1.30
C GLU A 7 11.75 0.73 0.95
N GLN A 8 11.37 0.85 -0.32
CA GLN A 8 10.47 1.91 -0.74
C GLN A 8 9.08 1.74 -0.16
N ILE A 9 8.62 0.51 -0.08
CA ILE A 9 7.33 0.20 0.52
C ILE A 9 7.37 0.48 2.01
N ASP A 10 8.44 0.10 2.69
CA ASP A 10 8.63 0.40 4.11
C ASP A 10 8.63 1.91 4.35
N GLN A 11 9.30 2.67 3.49
CA GLN A 11 9.30 4.13 3.59
C GLN A 11 7.92 4.72 3.42
N LEU A 12 7.14 4.18 2.50
CA LEU A 12 5.77 4.62 2.30
C LEU A 12 4.95 4.41 3.57
N ILE A 13 5.06 3.24 4.17
CA ILE A 13 4.35 2.92 5.39
C ILE A 13 4.82 3.82 6.54
N GLU A 14 6.11 4.05 6.65
CA GLU A 14 6.67 4.93 7.67
C GLU A 14 6.18 6.37 7.52
N LEU A 15 6.22 6.90 6.30
CA LEU A 15 5.71 8.22 6.01
C LEU A 15 4.26 8.34 6.42
N SER A 16 3.50 7.29 6.19
CA SER A 16 2.07 7.28 6.51
C SER A 16 1.79 7.27 8.01
N LYS A 17 2.76 6.92 8.83
CA LYS A 17 2.60 6.93 10.28
C LYS A 17 2.85 8.28 10.90
N GLU A 18 3.55 9.16 10.22
CA GLU A 18 3.82 10.49 10.72
C GLU A 18 2.68 11.42 10.34
N GLU A 19 2.55 12.55 11.01
CA GLU A 19 1.36 13.38 10.87
C GLU A 19 1.31 14.24 9.62
N VAL A 20 0.45 14.96 9.51
CA VAL A 20 0.05 16.11 8.71
C VAL A 20 0.79 16.37 7.39
N ALA A 21 2.10 16.42 7.40
CA ALA A 21 2.89 16.59 6.19
C ALA A 21 2.71 15.43 5.25
N GLU A 22 2.35 14.31 5.79
CA GLU A 22 2.20 13.11 5.08
C GLU A 22 0.97 12.95 4.28
N ALA A 23 -0.10 13.60 4.66
CA ALA A 23 -1.31 13.58 3.86
C ALA A 23 -0.99 14.11 2.45
N THR A 24 -0.17 15.16 2.38
CA THR A 24 0.24 15.74 1.10
C THR A 24 1.22 14.83 0.36
N SER A 25 2.20 14.28 1.08
CA SER A 25 3.19 13.38 0.47
C SER A 25 2.53 12.10 -0.03
N LEU A 26 1.62 11.55 0.75
CA LEU A 26 0.90 10.36 0.36
C LEU A 26 0.04 10.62 -0.88
N TYR A 27 -0.63 11.76 -0.92
CA TYR A 27 -1.43 12.13 -2.06
C TYR A 27 -0.59 12.28 -3.32
N GLN A 28 0.57 12.92 -3.23
CA GLN A 28 1.47 13.07 -4.37
C GLN A 28 2.00 11.73 -4.85
N PHE A 29 2.35 10.86 -3.91
CA PHE A 29 2.82 9.52 -4.23
C PHE A 29 1.75 8.73 -4.99
N THR A 30 0.54 8.72 -4.49
CA THR A 30 -0.56 7.98 -5.12
C THR A 30 -0.96 8.58 -6.45
N LYS A 31 -0.84 9.90 -6.58
CA LYS A 31 -1.11 10.56 -7.85
C LYS A 31 -0.15 10.07 -8.94
N GLU A 32 1.14 9.98 -8.61
CA GLU A 32 2.13 9.48 -9.56
C GLU A 32 1.85 8.03 -9.94
N ILE A 33 1.48 7.21 -8.98
CA ILE A 33 1.12 5.83 -9.25
C ILE A 33 -0.10 5.76 -10.17
N ASN A 34 -1.11 6.59 -9.92
CA ASN A 34 -2.29 6.62 -10.77
C ASN A 34 -1.98 7.03 -12.20
N GLU A 35 -0.98 7.88 -12.40
CA GLU A 35 -0.58 8.33 -13.73
C GLU A 35 0.25 7.31 -14.49
N HIS A 36 1.02 6.49 -13.79
CA HIS A 36 2.01 5.62 -14.42
C HIS A 36 1.74 4.13 -14.30
N PHE A 37 0.91 3.71 -13.34
CA PHE A 37 0.64 2.31 -13.09
C PHE A 37 -0.73 1.92 -13.62
N ASP A 38 -0.80 0.76 -14.29
CA ASP A 38 -2.08 0.15 -14.62
C ASP A 38 -2.64 -0.57 -13.38
N ILE A 39 -3.82 -1.15 -13.52
CA ILE A 39 -4.49 -1.79 -12.39
C ILE A 39 -3.69 -3.00 -11.87
N GLU A 40 -3.07 -3.75 -12.76
CA GLU A 40 -2.29 -4.92 -12.35
C GLU A 40 -1.11 -4.52 -11.47
N LYS A 41 -0.42 -3.45 -11.85
CA LYS A 41 0.70 -2.95 -11.07
C LYS A 41 0.25 -2.37 -9.75
N LYS A 42 -0.90 -1.70 -9.73
CA LYS A 42 -1.48 -1.19 -8.49
C LYS A 42 -1.80 -2.32 -7.54
N LEU A 43 -2.36 -3.42 -8.05
CA LEU A 43 -2.68 -4.57 -7.23
C LEU A 43 -1.43 -5.27 -6.71
N SER A 44 -0.38 -5.33 -7.52
CA SER A 44 0.91 -5.86 -7.09
C SER A 44 1.50 -5.02 -5.97
N LEU A 45 1.42 -3.70 -6.09
CA LEU A 45 1.87 -2.81 -5.03
C LEU A 45 1.08 -3.02 -3.75
N MET A 46 -0.23 -3.13 -3.87
CA MET A 46 -1.11 -3.35 -2.72
C MET A 46 -0.76 -4.67 -2.01
N THR A 47 -0.56 -5.73 -2.78
CA THR A 47 -0.17 -7.03 -2.22
C THR A 47 1.19 -6.93 -1.52
N ALA A 48 2.14 -6.21 -2.11
CA ALA A 48 3.45 -6.01 -1.50
C ALA A 48 3.36 -5.24 -0.19
N MET A 49 2.50 -4.23 -0.12
CA MET A 49 2.28 -3.49 1.13
C MET A 49 1.74 -4.40 2.23
N TRP A 50 0.80 -5.27 1.89
CA TRP A 50 0.27 -6.24 2.84
C TRP A 50 1.34 -7.23 3.30
N ARG A 51 2.19 -7.67 2.38
CA ARG A 51 3.29 -8.59 2.73
C ARG A 51 4.25 -7.97 3.73
N VAL A 52 4.59 -6.70 3.53
CA VAL A 52 5.46 -5.99 4.45
C VAL A 52 4.80 -5.87 5.82
N ALA A 53 3.51 -5.53 5.84
CA ALA A 53 2.78 -5.38 7.09
C ALA A 53 2.70 -6.71 7.85
N PHE A 54 2.44 -7.80 7.16
CA PHE A 54 2.37 -9.12 7.80
C PHE A 54 3.74 -9.62 8.26
N ALA A 55 4.81 -9.24 7.55
CA ALA A 55 6.16 -9.66 7.88
C ALA A 55 6.65 -9.10 9.22
N ASP A 56 6.06 -7.99 9.65
CA ASP A 56 6.42 -7.37 10.94
C ASP A 56 5.87 -8.14 12.15
N GLY A 57 5.16 -9.21 11.92
CA GLY A 57 4.71 -10.10 12.99
C GLY A 57 3.30 -9.85 13.49
N HIS A 58 2.80 -8.65 13.38
CA HIS A 58 1.40 -8.36 13.64
C HIS A 58 0.97 -7.11 12.89
N LEU A 59 -0.28 -7.11 12.51
CA LEU A 59 -0.90 -6.02 11.78
C LEU A 59 -1.74 -5.22 12.76
N ASP A 60 -1.36 -3.99 13.05
CA ASP A 60 -2.19 -3.16 13.92
C ASP A 60 -3.22 -2.39 13.09
N LYS A 61 -4.19 -1.80 13.79
CA LYS A 61 -5.26 -1.06 13.14
C LYS A 61 -4.74 0.14 12.36
N HIS A 62 -3.68 0.75 12.85
CA HIS A 62 -3.12 1.93 12.22
C HIS A 62 -2.54 1.58 10.84
N GLU A 63 -1.78 0.50 10.77
CA GLU A 63 -1.21 0.05 9.51
C GLU A 63 -2.30 -0.37 8.52
N GLU A 64 -3.30 -1.07 9.00
CA GLU A 64 -4.43 -1.48 8.17
C GLU A 64 -5.17 -0.27 7.61
N ASN A 65 -5.40 0.74 8.43
CA ASN A 65 -6.07 1.97 7.98
C ASN A 65 -5.27 2.69 6.92
N ILE A 66 -3.96 2.71 7.05
CA ILE A 66 -3.09 3.35 6.07
C ILE A 66 -3.16 2.63 4.73
N ILE A 67 -3.06 1.30 4.75
CA ILE A 67 -3.14 0.51 3.52
C ILE A 67 -4.49 0.70 2.85
N ARG A 68 -5.55 0.74 3.63
CA ARG A 68 -6.89 0.98 3.13
C ARG A 68 -7.00 2.36 2.48
N ARG A 69 -6.40 3.38 3.11
CA ARG A 69 -6.39 4.73 2.57
C ARG A 69 -5.65 4.79 1.24
N VAL A 70 -4.51 4.11 1.15
CA VAL A 70 -3.76 4.02 -0.10
C VAL A 70 -4.62 3.36 -1.18
N ALA A 71 -5.33 2.29 -0.84
CA ALA A 71 -6.22 1.63 -1.78
C ALA A 71 -7.29 2.57 -2.31
N ASP A 72 -7.88 3.37 -1.43
CA ASP A 72 -8.88 4.36 -1.85
C ASP A 72 -8.28 5.41 -2.79
N LEU A 73 -7.10 5.90 -2.47
CA LEU A 73 -6.42 6.90 -3.28
C LEU A 73 -5.97 6.34 -4.63
N LEU A 74 -5.69 5.04 -4.70
CA LEU A 74 -5.33 4.38 -5.94
C LEU A 74 -6.54 3.89 -6.74
N HIS A 75 -7.75 4.16 -6.24
CA HIS A 75 -9.00 3.76 -6.89
C HIS A 75 -9.13 2.25 -7.03
N ILE A 76 -8.61 1.51 -6.05
CA ILE A 76 -8.70 0.05 -6.02
C ILE A 76 -10.05 -0.32 -5.40
N ARG A 77 -10.75 -1.24 -6.05
CA ARG A 77 -12.05 -1.70 -5.57
C ARG A 77 -11.88 -2.46 -4.25
N HIS A 78 -12.87 -2.38 -3.40
CA HIS A 78 -12.84 -3.05 -2.10
C HIS A 78 -12.62 -4.57 -2.24
N SER A 79 -13.27 -5.19 -3.22
CA SER A 79 -13.10 -6.63 -3.46
C SER A 79 -11.66 -6.98 -3.82
N GLU A 80 -11.00 -6.12 -4.58
CA GLU A 80 -9.60 -6.34 -4.95
C GLU A 80 -8.66 -6.06 -3.79
N TYR A 81 -8.98 -5.08 -2.96
CA TYR A 81 -8.26 -4.78 -1.74
C TYR A 81 -8.26 -6.01 -0.81
N ILE A 82 -9.42 -6.62 -0.60
CA ILE A 82 -9.54 -7.82 0.24
C ILE A 82 -8.77 -8.99 -0.36
N ARG A 83 -8.84 -9.14 -1.68
CA ARG A 83 -8.12 -10.22 -2.38
C ARG A 83 -6.60 -10.07 -2.22
N CYS A 84 -6.08 -8.87 -2.33
CA CYS A 84 -4.67 -8.60 -2.14
C CYS A 84 -4.22 -8.94 -0.72
N LYS A 85 -5.04 -8.59 0.26
CA LYS A 85 -4.78 -8.92 1.64
C LYS A 85 -4.71 -10.43 1.85
N ALA A 86 -5.68 -11.17 1.31
CA ALA A 86 -5.71 -12.62 1.44
C ALA A 86 -4.53 -13.27 0.74
N THR A 87 -4.17 -12.80 -0.44
CA THR A 87 -3.02 -13.31 -1.18
C THR A 87 -1.73 -13.12 -0.39
N ALA A 88 -1.53 -11.95 0.18
CA ALA A 88 -0.34 -11.66 0.97
C ALA A 88 -0.28 -12.52 2.24
N ARG A 89 -1.42 -12.70 2.90
CA ARG A 89 -1.52 -13.51 4.11
C ARG A 89 -1.20 -14.97 3.81
N ASP A 90 -1.73 -15.49 2.70
CA ASP A 90 -1.53 -16.88 2.32
C ASP A 90 -0.09 -17.16 1.87
N ALA A 91 0.61 -16.14 1.39
CA ALA A 91 2.00 -16.26 0.97
C ALA A 91 2.97 -16.32 2.17
N ASN A 92 2.52 -15.92 3.33
CA ASN A 92 3.28 -16.03 4.56
C ASN A 92 2.96 -17.32 5.28
#